data_2a8c8ff5588d322de8c406b620f886b3
#
_entry.id   2a8c8ff5588d322de8c406b620f886b3
#
_cell.length_a   1.000
_cell.length_b   1.000
_cell.length_c   1.000
_cell.angle_alpha   90.00
_cell.angle_beta   90.00
_cell.angle_gamma   90.00
#
_symmetry.space_group_name_H-M   'P 1'
#
loop_
_entity.id
_entity.type
_entity.pdbx_description
1 polymer ?
#
loop_
_entity_poly.entity_id
_entity_poly.type
_entity_poly.pdbx_seq_one_letter_code
_entity_poly.pdbx_strand_id
1 'polypeptide(L)'
;MKENQNFSNMGLVAETLKDLKERMHLTPEQEHDRTEFIVEQSKRNGKIGDFTIIEVPLELLNIDLSYQRTETFDVVRANKIARDFHKNELDPVHISYRDGKFWIVDGQHRVYVFVLLDRKYITGRMDTMTFAEEVKAFMHQHEDKKLSPFDLYKAGLAIGDPVDTALKTLTEKYGVEIAATRSRKGVAKLQSITTAKDIICVE
;
A
#
# COMPACT_ATOMS: atom_id res chain seq x y z
N MET A 1 -31.39 15.43 5.14
CA MET A 1 -30.21 15.57 5.99
C MET A 1 -29.22 14.52 5.55
N LYS A 2 -28.15 14.90 4.83
CA LYS A 2 -27.08 13.97 4.42
C LYS A 2 -26.06 13.98 5.57
N GLU A 3 -26.00 12.89 6.30
CA GLU A 3 -24.93 12.66 7.25
C GLU A 3 -23.61 12.67 6.50
N ASN A 4 -22.77 13.66 6.83
CA ASN A 4 -21.35 13.70 6.43
C ASN A 4 -20.62 12.57 7.16
N GLN A 5 -20.62 11.39 6.58
CA GLN A 5 -19.68 10.33 6.96
C GLN A 5 -18.30 10.75 6.44
N ASN A 6 -17.57 11.52 7.25
CA ASN A 6 -16.13 11.66 7.14
C ASN A 6 -15.50 10.30 7.52
N PHE A 7 -15.66 9.30 6.67
CA PHE A 7 -14.82 8.11 6.75
C PHE A 7 -13.39 8.57 6.46
N SER A 8 -12.54 8.41 7.44
CA SER A 8 -11.10 8.41 7.24
C SER A 8 -10.81 7.41 6.11
N ASN A 9 -10.23 7.85 4.99
CA ASN A 9 -9.83 6.97 3.88
C ASN A 9 -8.69 6.02 4.30
N MET A 10 -8.38 6.02 5.59
CA MET A 10 -7.31 5.26 6.20
C MET A 10 -7.63 3.77 6.14
N GLY A 11 -6.88 3.07 5.32
CA GLY A 11 -7.02 1.62 5.19
C GLY A 11 -8.18 1.14 4.31
N LEU A 12 -8.87 2.03 3.57
CA LEU A 12 -10.04 1.67 2.76
C LEU A 12 -9.80 0.45 1.85
N VAL A 13 -8.63 0.37 1.19
CA VAL A 13 -8.31 -0.77 0.33
C VAL A 13 -8.13 -2.04 1.16
N ALA A 14 -7.47 -1.94 2.32
CA ALA A 14 -7.29 -3.08 3.23
C ALA A 14 -8.63 -3.58 3.77
N GLU A 15 -9.51 -2.68 4.19
CA GLU A 15 -10.88 -3.04 4.63
C GLU A 15 -11.66 -3.70 3.51
N THR A 16 -11.61 -3.14 2.30
CA THR A 16 -12.28 -3.70 1.12
C THR A 16 -11.80 -5.11 0.80
N LEU A 17 -10.48 -5.37 0.86
CA LEU A 17 -9.92 -6.71 0.63
C LEU A 17 -10.29 -7.67 1.77
N LYS A 18 -10.32 -7.19 3.00
CA LYS A 18 -10.76 -7.99 4.16
C LYS A 18 -12.22 -8.41 4.00
N ASP A 19 -13.11 -7.48 3.68
CA ASP A 19 -14.53 -7.77 3.44
C ASP A 19 -14.72 -8.77 2.30
N LEU A 20 -13.88 -8.69 1.25
CA LEU A 20 -13.91 -9.64 0.15
C LEU A 20 -13.52 -11.05 0.61
N LYS A 21 -12.45 -11.20 1.40
CA LYS A 21 -12.03 -12.48 1.99
C LYS A 21 -13.11 -13.08 2.88
N GLU A 22 -13.73 -12.26 3.74
CA GLU A 22 -14.80 -12.69 4.63
C GLU A 22 -16.03 -13.18 3.84
N ARG A 23 -16.43 -12.47 2.78
CA ARG A 23 -17.52 -12.90 1.89
C ARG A 23 -17.22 -14.21 1.16
N MET A 24 -15.96 -14.44 0.82
CA MET A 24 -15.50 -15.68 0.17
C MET A 24 -15.26 -16.82 1.17
N HIS A 25 -15.42 -16.58 2.48
CA HIS A 25 -15.13 -17.52 3.56
C HIS A 25 -13.74 -18.15 3.46
N LEU A 26 -12.74 -17.34 3.03
CA LEU A 26 -11.38 -17.81 2.80
C LEU A 26 -10.65 -18.04 4.13
N THR A 27 -10.27 -19.28 4.39
CA THR A 27 -9.42 -19.60 5.56
C THR A 27 -7.94 -19.30 5.26
N PRO A 28 -7.10 -19.05 6.28
CA PRO A 28 -5.67 -18.83 6.08
C PRO A 28 -4.97 -19.96 5.34
N GLU A 29 -5.37 -21.21 5.58
CA GLU A 29 -4.84 -22.38 4.87
C GLU A 29 -5.21 -22.37 3.40
N GLN A 30 -6.48 -22.10 3.09
CA GLN A 30 -6.95 -21.97 1.70
C GLN A 30 -6.30 -20.80 0.98
N GLU A 31 -6.07 -19.68 1.66
CA GLU A 31 -5.32 -18.55 1.12
C GLU A 31 -3.90 -18.97 0.75
N HIS A 32 -3.22 -19.67 1.67
CA HIS A 32 -1.86 -20.18 1.45
C HIS A 32 -1.80 -21.15 0.27
N ASP A 33 -2.61 -22.22 0.29
CA ASP A 33 -2.61 -23.26 -0.75
C ASP A 33 -2.89 -22.69 -2.14
N ARG A 34 -3.87 -21.78 -2.24
CA ARG A 34 -4.20 -21.11 -3.52
C ARG A 34 -3.09 -20.19 -3.99
N THR A 35 -2.42 -19.50 -3.07
CA THR A 35 -1.28 -18.63 -3.38
C THR A 35 -0.12 -19.47 -3.90
N GLU A 36 0.26 -20.55 -3.21
CA GLU A 36 1.31 -21.47 -3.65
C GLU A 36 1.01 -22.07 -5.01
N PHE A 37 -0.23 -22.50 -5.25
CA PHE A 37 -0.64 -23.04 -6.55
C PHE A 37 -0.39 -22.03 -7.68
N ILE A 38 -0.76 -20.76 -7.51
CA ILE A 38 -0.54 -19.71 -8.50
C ILE A 38 0.95 -19.49 -8.72
N VAL A 39 1.75 -19.44 -7.66
CA VAL A 39 3.21 -19.27 -7.74
C VAL A 39 3.84 -20.44 -8.51
N GLU A 40 3.46 -21.68 -8.21
CA GLU A 40 3.97 -22.85 -8.95
C GLU A 40 3.55 -22.85 -10.43
N GLN A 41 2.31 -22.46 -10.74
CA GLN A 41 1.89 -22.32 -12.15
C GLN A 41 2.68 -21.20 -12.85
N SER A 42 2.96 -20.09 -12.17
CA SER A 42 3.70 -18.97 -12.73
C SER A 42 5.12 -19.31 -13.12
N LYS A 43 5.79 -20.23 -12.40
CA LYS A 43 7.13 -20.72 -12.75
C LYS A 43 7.18 -21.36 -14.14
N ARG A 44 6.05 -21.90 -14.62
CA ARG A 44 5.93 -22.52 -15.95
C ARG A 44 5.75 -21.51 -17.08
N ASN A 45 5.21 -20.33 -16.77
CA ASN A 45 4.89 -19.30 -17.76
C ASN A 45 6.10 -18.45 -18.16
N GLY A 46 7.24 -18.60 -17.49
CA GLY A 46 8.46 -17.83 -17.74
C GLY A 46 8.38 -16.39 -17.24
N LYS A 47 9.51 -15.71 -17.35
CA LYS A 47 9.64 -14.30 -16.95
C LYS A 47 9.57 -13.39 -18.17
N ILE A 48 8.98 -12.21 -17.99
CA ILE A 48 9.07 -11.09 -18.93
C ILE A 48 10.00 -10.07 -18.27
N GLY A 49 11.26 -10.03 -18.73
CA GLY A 49 12.32 -9.32 -18.00
C GLY A 49 12.56 -9.96 -16.64
N ASP A 50 12.54 -9.15 -15.59
CA ASP A 50 12.75 -9.60 -14.20
C ASP A 50 11.45 -10.05 -13.51
N PHE A 51 10.29 -9.82 -14.12
CA PHE A 51 8.98 -10.07 -13.52
C PHE A 51 8.28 -11.28 -14.13
N THR A 52 7.46 -11.93 -13.30
CA THR A 52 6.50 -12.93 -13.75
C THR A 52 5.12 -12.29 -13.84
N ILE A 53 4.46 -12.39 -15.00
CA ILE A 53 3.09 -11.90 -15.16
C ILE A 53 2.13 -12.99 -14.70
N ILE A 54 1.23 -12.64 -13.80
CA ILE A 54 0.24 -13.54 -13.20
C ILE A 54 -1.16 -12.93 -13.21
N GLU A 55 -2.18 -13.77 -13.23
CA GLU A 55 -3.54 -13.39 -12.88
C GLU A 55 -3.82 -13.80 -11.43
N VAL A 56 -4.16 -12.84 -10.58
CA VAL A 56 -4.38 -13.07 -9.16
C VAL A 56 -5.84 -12.81 -8.82
N PRO A 57 -6.52 -13.76 -8.12
CA PRO A 57 -7.80 -13.51 -7.50
C PRO A 57 -7.69 -12.36 -6.50
N LEU A 58 -8.63 -11.41 -6.54
CA LEU A 58 -8.58 -10.23 -5.68
C LEU A 58 -8.59 -10.58 -4.19
N GLU A 59 -9.28 -11.66 -3.83
CA GLU A 59 -9.34 -12.16 -2.44
C GLU A 59 -8.03 -12.73 -1.91
N LEU A 60 -7.03 -12.97 -2.75
CA LEU A 60 -5.69 -13.40 -2.32
C LEU A 60 -4.73 -12.24 -2.10
N LEU A 61 -5.13 -11.02 -2.48
CA LEU A 61 -4.28 -9.85 -2.30
C LEU A 61 -4.30 -9.35 -0.86
N ASN A 62 -3.15 -8.88 -0.43
CA ASN A 62 -2.93 -8.26 0.88
C ASN A 62 -2.29 -6.88 0.69
N ILE A 63 -2.46 -6.02 1.69
CA ILE A 63 -1.83 -4.71 1.74
C ILE A 63 -1.16 -4.54 3.10
N ASP A 64 0.09 -4.09 3.09
CA ASP A 64 0.83 -3.83 4.32
C ASP A 64 0.71 -2.36 4.70
N LEU A 65 -0.12 -2.09 5.73
CA LEU A 65 -0.42 -0.73 6.18
C LEU A 65 0.76 -0.06 6.89
N SER A 66 1.84 -0.78 7.19
CA SER A 66 3.01 -0.22 7.86
C SER A 66 3.76 0.79 7.00
N TYR A 67 3.78 0.59 5.66
CA TYR A 67 4.45 1.49 4.73
C TYR A 67 3.57 2.05 3.62
N GLN A 68 2.44 1.39 3.31
CA GLN A 68 1.55 1.81 2.23
C GLN A 68 0.79 3.11 2.56
N ARG A 69 0.34 3.81 1.52
CA ARG A 69 -0.49 5.01 1.66
C ARG A 69 -1.84 4.65 2.26
N THR A 70 -2.11 5.16 3.43
CA THR A 70 -3.39 4.95 4.12
C THR A 70 -4.22 6.22 4.16
N GLU A 71 -3.58 7.36 4.50
CA GLU A 71 -4.27 8.63 4.69
C GLU A 71 -4.41 9.44 3.39
N THR A 72 -3.60 9.11 2.38
CA THR A 72 -3.54 9.83 1.10
C THR A 72 -4.19 9.07 -0.06
N PHE A 73 -4.98 8.01 0.24
CA PHE A 73 -5.72 7.30 -0.80
C PHE A 73 -6.82 8.20 -1.40
N ASP A 74 -6.72 8.42 -2.71
CA ASP A 74 -7.63 9.31 -3.43
C ASP A 74 -8.83 8.53 -4.01
N VAL A 75 -9.92 8.48 -3.24
CA VAL A 75 -11.19 7.84 -3.63
C VAL A 75 -11.80 8.51 -4.86
N VAL A 76 -11.64 9.83 -5.01
CA VAL A 76 -12.19 10.57 -6.16
C VAL A 76 -11.49 10.12 -7.44
N ARG A 77 -10.16 9.97 -7.38
CA ARG A 77 -9.37 9.43 -8.48
C ARG A 77 -9.77 7.99 -8.79
N ALA A 78 -9.93 7.12 -7.79
CA ALA A 78 -10.36 5.75 -7.99
C ALA A 78 -11.74 5.67 -8.66
N ASN A 79 -12.71 6.46 -8.20
CA ASN A 79 -14.03 6.53 -8.80
C ASN A 79 -14.03 7.09 -10.24
N LYS A 80 -13.11 8.02 -10.55
CA LYS A 80 -12.92 8.49 -11.92
C LYS A 80 -12.39 7.36 -12.81
N ILE A 81 -11.36 6.64 -12.37
CA ILE A 81 -10.83 5.46 -13.09
C ILE A 81 -11.95 4.41 -13.32
N ALA A 82 -12.80 4.18 -12.30
CA ALA A 82 -13.89 3.20 -12.43
C ALA A 82 -14.94 3.63 -13.48
N ARG A 83 -15.26 4.93 -13.58
CA ARG A 83 -16.21 5.45 -14.58
C ARG A 83 -15.67 5.38 -16.00
N ASP A 84 -14.40 5.74 -16.17
CA ASP A 84 -13.73 5.82 -17.47
C ASP A 84 -12.91 4.54 -17.75
N PHE A 85 -13.34 3.40 -17.20
CA PHE A 85 -12.59 2.15 -17.22
C PHE A 85 -12.41 1.58 -18.63
N HIS A 86 -11.16 1.59 -19.10
CA HIS A 86 -10.74 0.90 -20.32
C HIS A 86 -9.72 -0.19 -19.95
N LYS A 87 -10.12 -1.46 -20.15
CA LYS A 87 -9.31 -2.64 -19.76
C LYS A 87 -7.88 -2.60 -20.34
N ASN A 88 -7.71 -2.07 -21.52
CA ASN A 88 -6.42 -2.07 -22.24
C ASN A 88 -5.46 -0.95 -21.81
N GLU A 89 -5.90 -0.03 -20.93
CA GLU A 89 -5.11 1.12 -20.49
C GLU A 89 -4.53 0.94 -19.08
N LEU A 90 -4.79 -0.23 -18.46
CA LEU A 90 -4.30 -0.50 -17.11
C LEU A 90 -3.03 -1.32 -17.13
N ASP A 91 -1.95 -0.74 -16.66
CA ASP A 91 -0.73 -1.47 -16.37
C ASP A 91 -0.97 -2.56 -15.30
N PRO A 92 -0.27 -3.70 -15.35
CA PRO A 92 -0.31 -4.69 -14.29
C PRO A 92 0.02 -4.07 -12.91
N VAL A 93 -0.65 -4.53 -11.86
CA VAL A 93 -0.30 -4.12 -10.49
C VAL A 93 1.03 -4.76 -10.09
N HIS A 94 1.81 -4.08 -9.25
CA HIS A 94 3.05 -4.66 -8.73
C HIS A 94 2.77 -5.45 -7.46
N ILE A 95 3.10 -6.72 -7.48
CA ILE A 95 2.83 -7.68 -6.42
C ILE A 95 4.13 -8.30 -5.95
N SER A 96 4.35 -8.33 -4.65
CA SER A 96 5.39 -9.14 -4.03
C SER A 96 4.80 -10.45 -3.52
N TYR A 97 5.50 -11.55 -3.76
CA TYR A 97 5.25 -12.80 -3.07
C TYR A 97 6.20 -12.91 -1.86
N ARG A 98 5.63 -12.86 -0.65
CA ARG A 98 6.37 -12.93 0.61
C ARG A 98 5.55 -13.70 1.66
N ASP A 99 6.22 -14.60 2.39
CA ASP A 99 5.63 -15.37 3.50
C ASP A 99 4.33 -16.12 3.10
N GLY A 100 4.31 -16.71 1.89
CA GLY A 100 3.16 -17.45 1.38
C GLY A 100 1.96 -16.58 1.01
N LYS A 101 2.13 -15.27 0.79
CA LYS A 101 1.07 -14.31 0.48
C LYS A 101 1.45 -13.36 -0.65
N PHE A 102 0.42 -12.86 -1.34
CA PHE A 102 0.59 -11.78 -2.31
C PHE A 102 0.37 -10.41 -1.64
N TRP A 103 1.38 -9.55 -1.72
CA TRP A 103 1.37 -8.20 -1.17
C TRP A 103 1.38 -7.16 -2.29
N ILE A 104 0.46 -6.22 -2.25
CA ILE A 104 0.42 -5.12 -3.20
C ILE A 104 1.54 -4.15 -2.89
N VAL A 105 2.48 -3.94 -3.83
CA VAL A 105 3.54 -2.94 -3.74
C VAL A 105 3.10 -1.64 -4.42
N ASP A 106 2.50 -1.72 -5.63
CA ASP A 106 1.87 -0.60 -6.31
C ASP A 106 0.57 -1.01 -7.00
N GLY A 107 -0.34 -0.06 -7.12
CA GLY A 107 -1.61 -0.24 -7.83
C GLY A 107 -2.85 -0.31 -6.95
N GLN A 108 -2.81 0.19 -5.71
CA GLN A 108 -3.96 0.21 -4.80
C GLN A 108 -5.24 0.77 -5.44
N HIS A 109 -5.15 1.87 -6.21
CA HIS A 109 -6.30 2.45 -6.90
C HIS A 109 -6.89 1.47 -7.92
N ARG A 110 -6.05 0.75 -8.65
CA ARG A 110 -6.48 -0.26 -9.63
C ARG A 110 -7.18 -1.44 -8.94
N VAL A 111 -6.59 -1.96 -7.86
CA VAL A 111 -7.21 -3.02 -7.05
C VAL A 111 -8.58 -2.59 -6.54
N TYR A 112 -8.69 -1.41 -5.94
CA TYR A 112 -9.95 -0.88 -5.45
C TYR A 112 -11.00 -0.75 -6.57
N VAL A 113 -10.62 -0.22 -7.73
CA VAL A 113 -11.49 -0.13 -8.92
C VAL A 113 -11.99 -1.50 -9.36
N PHE A 114 -11.12 -2.51 -9.38
CA PHE A 114 -11.51 -3.87 -9.76
C PHE A 114 -12.53 -4.47 -8.79
N VAL A 115 -12.39 -4.21 -7.49
CA VAL A 115 -13.41 -4.63 -6.51
C VAL A 115 -14.73 -3.89 -6.74
N LEU A 116 -14.71 -2.57 -6.98
CA LEU A 116 -15.91 -1.78 -7.28
C LEU A 116 -16.65 -2.27 -8.53
N LEU A 117 -15.90 -2.76 -9.53
CA LEU A 117 -16.44 -3.29 -10.78
C LEU A 117 -16.79 -4.78 -10.70
N ASP A 118 -16.81 -5.37 -9.50
CA ASP A 118 -17.08 -6.80 -9.25
C ASP A 118 -16.22 -7.73 -10.12
N ARG A 119 -14.97 -7.35 -10.37
CA ARG A 119 -14.01 -8.20 -11.05
C ARG A 119 -13.47 -9.25 -10.07
N LYS A 120 -13.14 -10.44 -10.60
CA LYS A 120 -12.62 -11.54 -9.77
C LYS A 120 -11.10 -11.61 -9.78
N TYR A 121 -10.47 -11.20 -10.87
CA TYR A 121 -9.04 -11.33 -11.10
C TYR A 121 -8.43 -10.02 -11.54
N ILE A 122 -7.16 -9.83 -11.20
CA ILE A 122 -6.35 -8.71 -11.66
C ILE A 122 -5.02 -9.21 -12.19
N THR A 123 -4.55 -8.60 -13.28
CA THR A 123 -3.21 -8.89 -13.82
C THR A 123 -2.15 -8.20 -12.96
N GLY A 124 -1.17 -8.95 -12.49
CA GLY A 124 -0.04 -8.47 -11.73
C GLY A 124 1.31 -8.84 -12.35
N ARG A 125 2.29 -7.99 -12.16
CA ARG A 125 3.70 -8.34 -12.28
C ARG A 125 4.19 -8.76 -10.90
N MET A 126 4.56 -10.01 -10.77
CA MET A 126 4.99 -10.60 -9.51
C MET A 126 6.51 -10.64 -9.42
N ASP A 127 7.00 -10.31 -8.25
CA ASP A 127 8.37 -10.51 -7.83
C ASP A 127 8.42 -11.14 -6.43
N THR A 128 9.53 -11.80 -6.08
CA THR A 128 9.73 -12.33 -4.72
C THR A 128 10.66 -11.37 -3.99
N MET A 129 10.17 -10.73 -2.96
CA MET A 129 10.89 -9.71 -2.21
C MET A 129 10.86 -9.99 -0.71
N THR A 130 11.91 -9.55 -0.03
CA THR A 130 11.87 -9.35 1.41
C THR A 130 11.03 -8.10 1.73
N PHE A 131 10.59 -7.97 2.98
CA PHE A 131 9.86 -6.79 3.43
C PHE A 131 10.62 -5.47 3.15
N ALA A 132 11.94 -5.45 3.42
CA ALA A 132 12.76 -4.26 3.16
C ALA A 132 12.84 -3.90 1.67
N GLU A 133 12.89 -4.90 0.78
CA GLU A 133 12.86 -4.69 -0.67
C GLU A 133 11.51 -4.17 -1.14
N GLU A 134 10.40 -4.67 -0.60
CA GLU A 134 9.05 -4.15 -0.88
C GLU A 134 8.94 -2.66 -0.54
N VAL A 135 9.40 -2.27 0.65
CA VAL A 135 9.38 -0.87 1.10
C VAL A 135 10.22 0.01 0.18
N LYS A 136 11.42 -0.43 -0.20
CA LYS A 136 12.28 0.29 -1.14
C LYS A 136 11.63 0.40 -2.52
N ALA A 137 11.08 -0.69 -3.03
CA ALA A 137 10.37 -0.70 -4.33
C ALA A 137 9.18 0.26 -4.32
N PHE A 138 8.39 0.30 -3.23
CA PHE A 138 7.32 1.25 -3.03
C PHE A 138 7.82 2.70 -3.08
N MET A 139 8.93 3.02 -2.39
CA MET A 139 9.50 4.36 -2.40
C MET A 139 9.96 4.78 -3.80
N HIS A 140 10.68 3.91 -4.51
CA HIS A 140 11.20 4.19 -5.87
C HIS A 140 10.10 4.35 -6.91
N GLN A 141 9.05 3.54 -6.88
CA GLN A 141 7.96 3.63 -7.86
C GLN A 141 7.14 4.93 -7.76
N HIS A 142 7.34 5.68 -6.68
CA HIS A 142 6.64 6.93 -6.44
C HIS A 142 7.54 8.16 -6.54
N GLU A 143 8.79 8.02 -7.00
CA GLU A 143 9.70 9.16 -7.20
C GLU A 143 9.10 10.22 -8.15
N ASP A 144 8.49 9.81 -9.25
CA ASP A 144 7.80 10.71 -10.19
C ASP A 144 6.49 11.31 -9.64
N LYS A 145 5.86 10.67 -8.68
CA LYS A 145 4.60 11.10 -8.04
C LYS A 145 4.82 11.46 -6.58
N LYS A 146 5.84 12.21 -6.28
CA LYS A 146 6.29 12.66 -4.95
C LYS A 146 5.46 12.10 -3.81
N LEU A 147 5.99 11.09 -3.12
CA LEU A 147 5.46 10.66 -1.84
C LEU A 147 5.42 11.89 -0.90
N SER A 148 4.37 11.99 -0.10
CA SER A 148 4.38 13.03 0.91
C SER A 148 5.53 12.79 1.90
N PRO A 149 6.07 13.84 2.55
CA PRO A 149 7.07 13.66 3.60
C PRO A 149 6.61 12.70 4.71
N PHE A 150 5.31 12.62 4.95
CA PHE A 150 4.72 11.70 5.92
C PHE A 150 4.77 10.23 5.42
N ASP A 151 4.46 9.99 4.13
CA ASP A 151 4.56 8.63 3.57
C ASP A 151 6.01 8.13 3.57
N LEU A 152 6.97 9.00 3.23
CA LEU A 152 8.40 8.69 3.29
C LEU A 152 8.87 8.37 4.73
N TYR A 153 8.47 9.19 5.69
CA TYR A 153 8.74 8.96 7.11
C TYR A 153 8.19 7.61 7.58
N LYS A 154 6.94 7.31 7.23
CA LYS A 154 6.29 6.05 7.59
C LYS A 154 7.01 4.84 6.99
N ALA A 155 7.37 4.92 5.72
CA ALA A 155 8.13 3.88 5.03
C ALA A 155 9.53 3.69 5.65
N GLY A 156 10.23 4.79 5.97
CA GLY A 156 11.51 4.74 6.65
C GLY A 156 11.44 4.10 8.03
N LEU A 157 10.43 4.43 8.83
CA LEU A 157 10.18 3.74 10.11
C LEU A 157 9.98 2.24 9.95
N ALA A 158 9.26 1.80 8.91
CA ALA A 158 8.97 0.39 8.68
C ALA A 158 10.24 -0.43 8.42
N ILE A 159 11.27 0.18 7.84
CA ILE A 159 12.58 -0.47 7.60
C ILE A 159 13.63 -0.13 8.66
N GLY A 160 13.27 0.60 9.72
CA GLY A 160 14.17 0.98 10.80
C GLY A 160 15.20 2.04 10.40
N ASP A 161 14.83 2.98 9.51
CA ASP A 161 15.71 4.09 9.15
C ASP A 161 16.15 4.86 10.41
N PRO A 162 17.47 5.10 10.62
CA PRO A 162 17.98 5.71 11.85
C PRO A 162 17.44 7.11 12.10
N VAL A 163 17.30 7.93 11.05
CA VAL A 163 16.83 9.33 11.14
C VAL A 163 15.34 9.37 11.48
N ASP A 164 14.55 8.52 10.84
CA ASP A 164 13.11 8.42 11.11
C ASP A 164 12.83 7.86 12.51
N THR A 165 13.64 6.90 12.95
CA THR A 165 13.57 6.34 14.31
C THR A 165 13.94 7.38 15.38
N ALA A 166 14.99 8.16 15.15
CA ALA A 166 15.39 9.25 16.03
C ALA A 166 14.30 10.34 16.11
N LEU A 167 13.74 10.72 14.95
CA LEU A 167 12.64 11.68 14.88
C LEU A 167 11.40 11.20 15.67
N LYS A 168 11.03 9.93 15.54
CA LYS A 168 9.96 9.33 16.32
C LYS A 168 10.22 9.41 17.81
N THR A 169 11.41 9.00 18.26
CA THR A 169 11.80 9.01 19.67
C THR A 169 11.73 10.42 20.24
N LEU A 170 12.22 11.43 19.51
CA LEU A 170 12.18 12.82 19.94
C LEU A 170 10.74 13.33 20.05
N THR A 171 9.91 13.09 19.06
CA THR A 171 8.53 13.56 19.05
C THR A 171 7.69 12.92 20.15
N GLU A 172 7.88 11.62 20.40
CA GLU A 172 7.24 10.93 21.54
C GLU A 172 7.68 11.51 22.89
N LYS A 173 8.98 11.78 23.07
CA LYS A 173 9.52 12.38 24.30
C LYS A 173 8.90 13.73 24.63
N TYR A 174 8.60 14.53 23.61
CA TYR A 174 8.05 15.89 23.80
C TYR A 174 6.54 15.98 23.56
N GLY A 175 5.85 14.85 23.38
CA GLY A 175 4.39 14.82 23.16
C GLY A 175 3.95 15.51 21.87
N VAL A 176 4.80 15.48 20.82
CA VAL A 176 4.52 16.05 19.52
C VAL A 176 4.03 14.96 18.58
N GLU A 177 2.89 15.16 17.95
CA GLU A 177 2.34 14.23 16.97
C GLU A 177 2.90 14.51 15.57
N ILE A 178 3.35 13.48 14.85
CA ILE A 178 3.67 13.55 13.41
C ILE A 178 2.44 13.09 12.63
N ALA A 179 1.89 13.96 11.78
CA ALA A 179 0.69 13.63 11.01
C ALA A 179 0.72 14.22 9.60
N ALA A 180 0.04 13.55 8.67
CA ALA A 180 -0.09 13.97 7.27
C ALA A 180 -0.86 15.29 7.11
N THR A 181 -1.73 15.64 8.04
CA THR A 181 -2.65 16.78 7.94
C THR A 181 -2.42 17.81 9.04
N ARG A 182 -2.78 19.08 8.76
CA ARG A 182 -2.70 20.16 9.73
C ARG A 182 -3.55 19.88 10.98
N SER A 183 -3.03 20.29 12.15
CA SER A 183 -3.64 20.09 13.44
C SER A 183 -5.04 20.69 13.58
N ARG A 184 -5.93 19.95 14.25
CA ARG A 184 -7.07 20.51 14.96
C ARG A 184 -6.58 20.98 16.36
N LYS A 185 -7.25 22.02 16.93
CA LYS A 185 -6.84 22.66 18.21
C LYS A 185 -6.45 21.65 19.31
N GLY A 186 -5.29 21.84 19.91
CA GLY A 186 -4.93 21.27 21.19
C GLY A 186 -3.75 20.28 21.24
N VAL A 187 -3.26 19.77 20.12
CA VAL A 187 -2.10 18.87 20.08
C VAL A 187 -0.99 19.51 19.26
N ALA A 188 0.23 19.57 19.81
CA ALA A 188 1.39 20.01 19.05
C ALA A 188 1.69 19.00 17.93
N LYS A 189 1.69 19.46 16.68
CA LYS A 189 1.99 18.63 15.51
C LYS A 189 3.21 19.15 14.78
N LEU A 190 4.10 18.24 14.41
CA LEU A 190 5.22 18.56 13.55
C LEU A 190 4.71 18.72 12.10
N GLN A 191 4.87 19.91 11.54
CA GLN A 191 4.39 20.24 10.18
C GLN A 191 5.47 20.06 9.11
N SER A 192 6.75 20.12 9.49
CA SER A 192 7.86 19.99 8.55
C SER A 192 8.76 18.81 8.93
N ILE A 193 8.37 17.63 8.48
CA ILE A 193 9.14 16.40 8.69
C ILE A 193 10.51 16.51 8.03
N THR A 194 10.58 17.07 6.80
CA THR A 194 11.83 17.24 6.06
C THR A 194 12.81 18.11 6.86
N THR A 195 12.40 19.30 7.30
CA THR A 195 13.26 20.19 8.08
C THR A 195 13.70 19.56 9.41
N ALA A 196 12.82 18.80 10.07
CA ALA A 196 13.18 18.12 11.30
C ALA A 196 14.23 17.02 11.07
N LYS A 197 14.14 16.28 9.95
CA LYS A 197 15.17 15.31 9.56
C LYS A 197 16.51 15.98 9.25
N ASP A 198 16.48 17.09 8.53
CA ASP A 198 17.71 17.85 8.21
C ASP A 198 18.44 18.28 9.49
N ILE A 199 17.71 18.69 10.53
CA ILE A 199 18.31 19.07 11.83
C ILE A 199 18.96 17.86 12.52
N ILE A 200 18.31 16.69 12.49
CA ILE A 200 18.83 15.46 13.11
C ILE A 200 20.07 14.95 12.39
N CYS A 201 20.19 15.16 11.08
CA CYS A 201 21.35 14.70 10.28
C CYS A 201 22.61 15.57 10.45
N VAL A 202 22.53 16.72 11.12
CA VAL A 202 23.66 17.67 11.29
C VAL A 202 24.55 17.31 12.50
N GLU A 203 24.14 16.39 13.36
CA GLU A 203 24.94 15.85 14.45
C GLU A 203 25.66 14.55 14.03
#